data_fe27706b108c9adb36f483fbfd2a40e5
#
_entry.id   fe27706b108c9adb36f483fbfd2a40e5
#
_cell.length_a   1.000
_cell.length_b   1.000
_cell.length_c   1.000
_cell.angle_alpha   90.00
_cell.angle_beta   90.00
_cell.angle_gamma   90.00
#
_symmetry.space_group_name_H-M   'P 1'
#
loop_
_entity.id
_entity.type
_entity.pdbx_description
1 polymer ?
#
loop_
_entity_poly.entity_id
_entity_poly.type
_entity_poly.pdbx_seq_one_letter_code
_entity_poly.pdbx_strand_id
1 'polypeptide(L)'
;MTTTETQFDNVIQHCKNVFIKKTSDYGTAWRVLRTISVVDQIFIKALRIRNIQSLTERKVEDDVSSEFAGIINYAVIGLIQLRLQNPVVVLCAQNFTGSLI
;
A
#
# COMPACT_ATOMS: atom_id res chain seq x y z
N MET A 1 13.97 -23.24 -9.71
CA MET A 1 12.51 -23.14 -9.91
C MET A 1 11.93 -22.11 -8.95
N THR A 2 11.14 -21.20 -9.47
CA THR A 2 10.56 -20.12 -8.66
C THR A 2 9.34 -20.64 -7.92
N THR A 3 9.37 -20.58 -6.59
CA THR A 3 8.23 -20.97 -5.75
C THR A 3 7.32 -19.75 -5.52
N THR A 4 6.11 -19.99 -5.06
CA THR A 4 5.19 -18.91 -4.67
C THR A 4 5.80 -18.03 -3.60
N GLU A 5 6.49 -18.62 -2.64
CA GLU A 5 7.17 -17.88 -1.57
C GLU A 5 8.25 -16.95 -2.15
N THR A 6 9.07 -17.46 -3.07
CA THR A 6 10.09 -16.67 -3.73
C THR A 6 9.47 -15.52 -4.53
N GLN A 7 8.40 -15.79 -5.24
CA GLN A 7 7.67 -14.76 -5.99
C GLN A 7 7.14 -13.68 -5.07
N PHE A 8 6.55 -14.07 -3.94
CA PHE A 8 6.06 -13.14 -2.93
C PHE A 8 7.20 -12.25 -2.42
N ASP A 9 8.32 -12.87 -2.03
CA ASP A 9 9.46 -12.15 -1.49
C ASP A 9 10.02 -11.15 -2.50
N ASN A 10 10.10 -11.53 -3.77
CA ASN A 10 10.60 -10.65 -4.82
C ASN A 10 9.68 -9.43 -5.01
N VAL A 11 8.38 -9.63 -5.00
CA VAL A 11 7.41 -8.53 -5.12
C VAL A 11 7.53 -7.60 -3.93
N ILE A 12 7.57 -8.14 -2.72
CA ILE A 12 7.68 -7.33 -1.50
C ILE A 12 9.01 -6.58 -1.49
N GLN A 13 10.11 -7.20 -1.91
CA GLN A 13 11.40 -6.52 -1.97
C GLN A 13 11.36 -5.34 -2.95
N HIS A 14 10.72 -5.52 -4.10
CA HIS A 14 10.55 -4.42 -5.06
C HIS A 14 9.74 -3.27 -4.44
N CYS A 15 8.62 -3.58 -3.82
CA CYS A 15 7.78 -2.57 -3.17
C CYS A 15 8.55 -1.85 -2.07
N LYS A 16 9.34 -2.58 -1.28
CA LYS A 16 10.17 -2.00 -0.23
C LYS A 16 11.21 -1.05 -0.82
N ASN A 17 11.85 -1.42 -1.91
CA ASN A 17 12.85 -0.55 -2.56
C ASN A 17 12.22 0.76 -3.02
N VAL A 18 11.04 0.71 -3.62
CA VAL A 18 10.29 1.89 -4.04
C VAL A 18 9.90 2.74 -2.82
N PHE A 19 9.43 2.11 -1.76
CA PHE A 19 9.05 2.77 -0.52
C PHE A 19 10.23 3.54 0.08
N ILE A 20 11.37 2.89 0.21
CA ILE A 20 12.57 3.50 0.78
C ILE A 20 13.03 4.67 -0.06
N LYS A 21 13.03 4.52 -1.39
CA LYS A 21 13.41 5.62 -2.29
C LYS A 21 12.48 6.82 -2.13
N LYS A 22 11.18 6.61 -2.08
CA LYS A 22 10.23 7.70 -1.90
C LYS A 22 10.38 8.36 -0.54
N THR A 23 10.63 7.58 0.50
CA THR A 23 10.88 8.13 1.83
C THR A 23 12.14 9.00 1.84
N SER A 24 13.18 8.57 1.15
CA SER A 24 14.40 9.36 1.00
C SER A 24 14.15 10.67 0.25
N ASP A 25 13.33 10.63 -0.81
CA ASP A 25 13.07 11.80 -1.66
C ASP A 25 12.08 12.78 -1.02
N TYR A 26 11.03 12.27 -0.38
CA TYR A 26 9.89 13.07 0.11
C TYR A 26 9.76 13.12 1.62
N GLY A 27 10.61 12.38 2.34
CA GLY A 27 10.56 12.33 3.80
C GLY A 27 9.44 11.41 4.32
N THR A 28 9.13 11.58 5.60
CA THR A 28 8.19 10.72 6.32
C THR A 28 6.89 11.42 6.70
N ALA A 29 6.47 12.39 5.91
CA ALA A 29 5.24 13.14 6.16
C ALA A 29 4.01 12.22 6.22
N TRP A 30 4.06 11.07 5.57
CA TRP A 30 2.99 10.08 5.61
C TRP A 30 2.67 9.58 7.03
N ARG A 31 3.59 9.74 7.98
CA ARG A 31 3.38 9.31 9.37
C ARG A 31 2.28 10.09 10.07
N VAL A 32 2.00 11.31 9.62
CA VAL A 32 0.97 12.16 10.20
C VAL A 32 -0.32 12.18 9.39
N LEU A 33 -0.38 11.42 8.29
CA LEU A 33 -1.61 11.31 7.50
C LEU A 33 -2.67 10.56 8.31
N ARG A 34 -3.92 10.96 8.13
CA ARG A 34 -5.05 10.23 8.70
C ARG A 34 -5.19 8.88 8.01
N THR A 35 -5.55 7.85 8.77
CA THR A 35 -5.75 6.50 8.22
C THR A 35 -6.76 6.51 7.07
N ILE A 36 -7.83 7.28 7.19
CA ILE A 36 -8.84 7.37 6.13
C ILE A 36 -8.23 7.95 4.84
N SER A 37 -7.26 8.87 4.95
CA SER A 37 -6.58 9.42 3.78
C SER A 37 -5.74 8.35 3.08
N VAL A 38 -5.13 7.45 3.85
CA VAL A 38 -4.39 6.32 3.31
C VAL A 38 -5.33 5.37 2.56
N VAL A 39 -6.49 5.07 3.15
CA VAL A 39 -7.52 4.24 2.52
C VAL A 39 -8.00 4.87 1.21
N ASP A 40 -8.21 6.19 1.20
CA ASP A 40 -8.62 6.90 -0.01
C ASP A 40 -7.58 6.77 -1.12
N GLN A 41 -6.29 6.81 -0.79
CA GLN A 41 -5.23 6.62 -1.78
C GLN A 41 -5.26 5.22 -2.38
N ILE A 42 -5.51 4.20 -1.57
CA ILE A 42 -5.65 2.82 -2.05
C ILE A 42 -6.85 2.73 -3.01
N PHE A 43 -7.96 3.34 -2.65
CA PHE A 43 -9.17 3.36 -3.46
C PHE A 43 -8.93 4.05 -4.81
N ILE A 44 -8.27 5.21 -4.80
CA ILE A 44 -7.93 5.95 -6.01
C ILE A 44 -7.07 5.09 -6.95
N LYS A 45 -6.07 4.40 -6.39
CA LYS A 45 -5.20 3.54 -7.19
C LYS A 45 -5.95 2.34 -7.76
N ALA A 46 -6.86 1.76 -7.00
CA ALA A 46 -7.69 0.66 -7.48
C ALA A 46 -8.57 1.11 -8.65
N LEU A 47 -9.16 2.30 -8.56
CA LEU A 47 -9.94 2.87 -9.66
C LEU A 47 -9.07 3.13 -10.91
N ARG A 48 -7.84 3.61 -10.71
CA ARG A 48 -6.92 3.81 -11.84
C ARG A 48 -6.63 2.49 -12.56
N ILE A 49 -6.37 1.43 -11.80
CA ILE A 49 -6.14 0.10 -12.38
C ILE A 49 -7.35 -0.32 -13.22
N ARG A 50 -8.54 -0.19 -12.67
CA ARG A 50 -9.78 -0.55 -13.37
C ARG A 50 -9.93 0.24 -14.66
N ASN A 51 -9.63 1.54 -14.66
CA ASN A 51 -9.73 2.38 -15.84
C ASN A 51 -8.65 2.05 -16.87
N ILE A 52 -7.41 1.83 -16.42
CA ILE A 52 -6.30 1.50 -17.29
C ILE A 52 -6.56 0.17 -18.01
N GLN A 53 -7.11 -0.82 -17.32
CA GLN A 53 -7.37 -2.14 -17.92
C GLN A 53 -8.40 -2.10 -19.04
N SER A 54 -9.19 -1.03 -19.14
CA SER A 54 -10.11 -0.85 -20.25
C SER A 54 -9.42 -0.30 -21.51
N LEU A 55 -8.15 0.10 -21.41
CA LEU A 55 -7.37 0.63 -22.53
C LEU A 55 -6.63 -0.51 -23.23
N THR A 56 -6.35 -0.30 -24.54
CA THR A 56 -5.66 -1.29 -25.37
C THR A 56 -4.19 -0.94 -25.63
N GLU A 57 -3.64 0.06 -24.94
CA GLU A 57 -2.28 0.52 -25.16
C GLU A 57 -1.25 -0.37 -24.47
N ARG A 58 -0.04 -0.47 -25.03
CA ARG A 58 1.03 -1.36 -24.55
C ARG A 58 1.61 -0.98 -23.20
N LYS A 59 1.49 0.28 -22.79
CA LYS A 59 2.04 0.75 -21.51
C LYS A 59 1.18 0.37 -20.30
N VAL A 60 0.05 -0.27 -20.55
CA VAL A 60 -0.93 -0.61 -19.52
C VAL A 60 -0.32 -1.47 -18.40
N GLU A 61 0.51 -2.46 -18.76
CA GLU A 61 1.08 -3.38 -17.75
C GLU A 61 1.99 -2.67 -16.76
N ASP A 62 2.86 -1.78 -17.24
CA ASP A 62 3.77 -1.03 -16.37
C ASP A 62 3.00 -0.10 -15.44
N ASP A 63 1.97 0.58 -15.97
CA ASP A 63 1.14 1.46 -15.18
C ASP A 63 0.36 0.69 -14.11
N VAL A 64 -0.21 -0.46 -14.48
CA VAL A 64 -0.95 -1.31 -13.54
C VAL A 64 0.00 -1.84 -12.46
N SER A 65 1.18 -2.31 -12.84
CA SER A 65 2.18 -2.80 -11.88
C SER A 65 2.56 -1.71 -10.86
N SER A 66 2.78 -0.49 -11.34
CA SER A 66 3.11 0.64 -10.48
C SER A 66 1.98 0.97 -9.51
N GLU A 67 0.73 0.93 -9.96
CA GLU A 67 -0.41 1.19 -9.10
C GLU A 67 -0.59 0.10 -8.06
N PHE A 68 -0.40 -1.18 -8.40
CA PHE A 68 -0.44 -2.26 -7.42
C PHE A 68 0.65 -2.11 -6.36
N ALA A 69 1.87 -1.77 -6.78
CA ALA A 69 2.96 -1.53 -5.82
C ALA A 69 2.62 -0.38 -4.88
N GLY A 70 1.97 0.66 -5.40
CA GLY A 70 1.49 1.78 -4.58
C GLY A 70 0.45 1.34 -3.56
N ILE A 71 -0.48 0.47 -3.94
CA ILE A 71 -1.50 -0.08 -3.02
C ILE A 71 -0.81 -0.83 -1.88
N ILE A 72 0.16 -1.68 -2.20
CA ILE A 72 0.91 -2.42 -1.17
C ILE A 72 1.60 -1.45 -0.22
N ASN A 73 2.26 -0.42 -0.75
CA ASN A 73 3.01 0.52 0.06
C ASN A 73 2.09 1.39 0.93
N TYR A 74 0.94 1.81 0.43
CA TYR A 74 -0.04 2.51 1.27
C TYR A 74 -0.61 1.60 2.36
N ALA A 75 -0.82 0.32 2.06
CA ALA A 75 -1.24 -0.64 3.09
C ALA A 75 -0.17 -0.78 4.17
N VAL A 76 1.11 -0.82 3.80
CA VAL A 76 2.23 -0.83 4.75
C VAL A 76 2.21 0.43 5.61
N ILE A 77 2.01 1.60 4.99
CA ILE A 77 1.89 2.87 5.72
C ILE A 77 0.77 2.79 6.75
N GLY A 78 -0.39 2.29 6.36
CA GLY A 78 -1.52 2.12 7.27
C GLY A 78 -1.17 1.25 8.45
N LEU A 79 -0.50 0.13 8.21
CA LEU A 79 -0.08 -0.78 9.29
C LEU A 79 0.94 -0.12 10.22
N ILE A 80 1.89 0.63 9.66
CA ILE A 80 2.88 1.36 10.47
C ILE A 80 2.19 2.42 11.32
N GLN A 81 1.25 3.17 10.74
CA GLN A 81 0.51 4.20 11.47
C GLN A 81 -0.21 3.61 12.68
N LEU A 82 -0.86 2.46 12.50
CA LEU A 82 -1.57 1.80 13.59
C LEU A 82 -0.63 1.41 14.71
N ARG A 83 0.60 1.00 14.39
CA ARG A 83 1.61 0.62 15.39
C ARG A 83 2.22 1.83 16.09
N LEU A 84 2.27 2.97 15.42
CA LEU A 84 2.84 4.20 15.98
C LEU A 84 1.83 5.00 16.80
N GLN A 85 0.55 4.67 16.71
CA GLN A 85 -0.50 5.37 17.45
C GLN A 85 -0.46 5.04 18.94
N ASN A 86 -1.13 5.91 19.73
CA ASN A 86 -1.31 5.67 21.15
C ASN A 86 -1.89 4.26 21.37
N PRO A 87 -1.40 3.50 22.38
CA PRO A 87 -1.90 2.15 22.67
C PRO A 87 -3.42 2.05 22.79
N VAL A 88 -4.09 3.07 23.32
CA VAL A 88 -5.55 3.10 23.43
C VAL A 88 -6.19 3.09 22.05
N VAL A 89 -5.66 3.86 21.10
CA VAL A 89 -6.17 3.92 19.74
C VAL A 89 -5.92 2.59 19.04
N VAL A 90 -4.77 1.99 19.25
CA VAL A 90 -4.43 0.67 18.68
C VAL A 90 -5.41 -0.39 19.19
N LEU A 91 -5.72 -0.38 20.48
CA LEU A 91 -6.69 -1.31 21.06
C LEU A 91 -8.08 -1.13 20.45
N CYS A 92 -8.52 0.11 20.28
CA CYS A 92 -9.81 0.40 19.64
C CYS A 92 -9.83 -0.12 18.20
N ALA A 93 -8.75 0.08 17.46
CA ALA A 93 -8.64 -0.40 16.09
C ALA A 93 -8.68 -1.93 16.02
N GLN A 94 -8.00 -2.60 16.95
CA GLN A 94 -8.00 -4.06 17.03
C GLN A 94 -9.39 -4.60 17.36
N ASN A 95 -10.08 -4.00 18.30
CA ASN A 95 -11.44 -4.40 18.66
C ASN A 95 -12.39 -4.24 17.48
N PHE A 96 -12.29 -3.13 16.77
CA PHE A 96 -13.10 -2.87 15.59
C PHE A 96 -12.83 -3.91 14.51
N THR A 97 -11.55 -4.16 14.21
CA THR A 97 -11.15 -5.14 13.21
C THR A 97 -11.61 -6.54 13.60
N GLY A 98 -11.46 -6.89 14.88
CA GLY A 98 -11.91 -8.18 15.39
C GLY A 98 -13.41 -8.39 15.23
N SER A 99 -14.21 -7.34 15.34
CA SER A 99 -15.65 -7.43 15.17
C SER A 99 -16.08 -7.55 13.71
N LEU A 100 -15.24 -7.18 12.77
CA LEU A 100 -15.52 -7.30 11.34
C LEU A 100 -15.18 -8.67 10.77
N ILE A 101 -14.32 -9.37 11.45
CA ILE A 101 -13.90 -10.70 11.06
C ILE A 101 -14.78 -11.76 11.71
#